data_a6312f057c971a3985634d022aac2ef8
#
_entry.id   a6312f057c971a3985634d022aac2ef8
#
_cell.length_a   1.000
_cell.length_b   1.000
_cell.length_c   1.000
_cell.angle_alpha   90.00
_cell.angle_beta   90.00
_cell.angle_gamma   90.00
#
_symmetry.space_group_name_H-M   'P 1'
#
loop_
_entity.id
_entity.type
_entity.pdbx_description
1 polymer ?
#
loop_
_entity_poly.entity_id
_entity_poly.type
_entity_poly.pdbx_seq_one_letter_code
_entity_poly.pdbx_strand_id
1 'polypeptide(L)'
;MTSLTDPSGTSAPEPVGKAGPGPVPATTAATTTGAATAPTTGSADATVPAPTRELIAVSADGTRLHVEVHGPETAPAVVLAHGWTCSTAFWAGQIRDLAVDHRVIAYDQRGHGRTRPSPVCSTDALADDLVAVLDATLAPGEKAVIAGHSMGGMTVLAAAGRDAFQEHAAAVLLCSTGASQLVAESTVLPLPPGRLRTWLTRHVLGSRAPLGPVTPIARRILKYATMGAGSAPHMVDACARIVHACPRKVRHTWSHVLNLLDLEHGVQALRVPTAVIVGTRDRLTPPVHARRIAAALPHCVGLTELPGLGHMTPVEAPGLVTGRIRELVTTYAQLKEGA
;
A
#
# COMPACT_ATOMS: atom_id res chain seq x y z
N MET A 1 -58.85 -59.53 -33.18
CA MET A 1 -58.48 -59.64 -34.61
C MET A 1 -57.68 -58.38 -34.91
N THR A 2 -56.47 -58.29 -35.22
CA THR A 2 -55.45 -59.12 -35.79
C THR A 2 -54.11 -58.53 -35.39
N SER A 3 -53.21 -59.34 -34.97
CA SER A 3 -51.80 -59.24 -34.82
C SER A 3 -51.12 -58.53 -36.01
N LEU A 4 -50.07 -57.74 -35.79
CA LEU A 4 -48.87 -57.76 -36.62
C LEU A 4 -47.62 -57.21 -35.86
N THR A 5 -46.69 -58.02 -35.87
CA THR A 5 -45.34 -58.13 -35.38
C THR A 5 -44.44 -56.96 -35.67
N ASP A 6 -43.65 -56.62 -34.65
CA ASP A 6 -42.32 -55.88 -34.74
C ASP A 6 -41.25 -56.83 -35.33
N PRO A 7 -40.32 -56.33 -36.11
CA PRO A 7 -38.96 -56.54 -35.77
C PRO A 7 -37.99 -55.42 -36.30
N SER A 8 -37.26 -54.81 -35.45
CA SER A 8 -35.88 -54.46 -35.78
C SER A 8 -35.17 -53.89 -34.51
N GLY A 9 -34.34 -54.74 -33.95
CA GLY A 9 -33.40 -54.35 -32.93
C GLY A 9 -32.31 -53.42 -33.47
N THR A 10 -32.05 -52.36 -32.75
CA THR A 10 -30.81 -51.63 -32.83
C THR A 10 -30.34 -51.33 -31.38
N SER A 11 -29.24 -52.02 -31.04
CA SER A 11 -28.51 -51.85 -29.81
C SER A 11 -27.96 -50.43 -29.68
N ALA A 12 -28.23 -49.79 -28.55
CA ALA A 12 -27.64 -48.53 -28.15
C ALA A 12 -26.17 -48.76 -27.78
N PRO A 13 -25.26 -47.82 -28.13
CA PRO A 13 -23.87 -47.89 -27.67
C PRO A 13 -23.74 -47.43 -26.21
N GLU A 14 -22.92 -48.15 -25.46
CA GLU A 14 -22.55 -47.84 -24.08
C GLU A 14 -21.91 -46.42 -23.98
N PRO A 15 -22.10 -45.68 -22.85
CA PRO A 15 -21.47 -44.40 -22.65
C PRO A 15 -19.97 -44.59 -22.36
N VAL A 16 -19.16 -44.03 -23.22
CA VAL A 16 -17.71 -43.86 -23.02
C VAL A 16 -17.46 -43.03 -21.76
N GLY A 17 -16.80 -43.62 -20.78
CA GLY A 17 -16.40 -42.98 -19.54
C GLY A 17 -15.53 -41.75 -19.82
N LYS A 18 -15.96 -40.56 -19.39
CA LYS A 18 -15.14 -39.35 -19.31
C LYS A 18 -14.08 -39.57 -18.23
N ALA A 19 -12.84 -39.71 -18.63
CA ALA A 19 -11.69 -39.60 -17.73
C ALA A 19 -11.70 -38.19 -17.13
N GLY A 20 -11.81 -38.09 -15.82
CA GLY A 20 -11.64 -36.88 -15.07
C GLY A 20 -10.16 -36.41 -15.14
N PRO A 21 -9.91 -35.10 -15.06
CA PRO A 21 -8.52 -34.60 -15.02
C PRO A 21 -7.83 -35.14 -13.76
N GLY A 22 -6.66 -35.75 -13.96
CA GLY A 22 -5.78 -36.22 -12.89
C GLY A 22 -5.35 -35.08 -11.97
N PRO A 23 -4.92 -35.39 -10.72
CA PRO A 23 -4.52 -34.38 -9.77
C PRO A 23 -3.31 -33.59 -10.28
N VAL A 24 -3.46 -32.26 -10.30
CA VAL A 24 -2.36 -31.32 -10.54
C VAL A 24 -1.35 -31.47 -9.40
N PRO A 25 -0.05 -31.62 -9.65
CA PRO A 25 0.93 -31.72 -8.59
C PRO A 25 0.96 -30.42 -7.78
N ALA A 26 0.78 -30.55 -6.46
CA ALA A 26 0.95 -29.47 -5.52
C ALA A 26 2.37 -28.92 -5.62
N THR A 27 2.52 -27.73 -6.11
CA THR A 27 3.78 -26.98 -6.05
C THR A 27 4.07 -26.68 -4.60
N THR A 28 4.97 -27.42 -4.01
CA THR A 28 5.48 -27.21 -2.67
C THR A 28 6.13 -25.82 -2.64
N ALA A 29 5.55 -24.88 -1.94
CA ALA A 29 6.17 -23.61 -1.64
C ALA A 29 7.43 -23.89 -0.83
N ALA A 30 8.59 -23.70 -1.43
CA ALA A 30 9.87 -23.78 -0.77
C ALA A 30 9.95 -22.67 0.28
N THR A 31 9.83 -23.03 1.54
CA THR A 31 10.15 -22.17 2.66
C THR A 31 11.66 -21.99 2.70
N THR A 32 12.18 -21.00 2.02
CA THR A 32 13.59 -20.62 2.11
C THR A 32 13.78 -19.91 3.46
N THR A 33 14.20 -20.65 4.46
CA THR A 33 14.82 -20.11 5.68
C THR A 33 16.20 -19.56 5.29
N GLY A 34 16.22 -18.37 4.68
CA GLY A 34 17.43 -17.59 4.50
C GLY A 34 17.84 -17.03 5.86
N ALA A 35 19.01 -17.44 6.36
CA ALA A 35 19.64 -16.79 7.48
C ALA A 35 19.78 -15.30 7.15
N ALA A 36 19.07 -14.46 7.91
CA ALA A 36 19.19 -13.00 7.80
C ALA A 36 20.59 -12.61 8.24
N THR A 37 21.45 -12.30 7.28
CA THR A 37 22.64 -11.50 7.53
C THR A 37 22.18 -10.17 8.14
N ALA A 38 22.74 -9.85 9.30
CA ALA A 38 22.46 -8.60 10.01
C ALA A 38 22.63 -7.42 9.03
N PRO A 39 21.70 -6.44 9.03
CA PRO A 39 21.82 -5.29 8.16
C PRO A 39 23.08 -4.52 8.56
N THR A 40 23.93 -4.28 7.59
CA THR A 40 24.99 -3.27 7.69
C THR A 40 24.35 -1.97 8.20
N THR A 41 24.84 -1.49 9.34
CA THR A 41 24.44 -0.21 9.95
C THR A 41 24.79 0.91 8.98
N GLY A 42 23.86 1.23 8.07
CA GLY A 42 23.90 2.47 7.32
C GLY A 42 23.86 3.62 8.32
N SER A 43 24.79 4.53 8.21
CA SER A 43 24.91 5.73 9.04
C SER A 43 23.55 6.40 9.24
N ALA A 44 23.10 6.49 10.49
CA ALA A 44 21.83 7.11 10.89
C ALA A 44 21.78 8.62 10.62
N ASP A 45 22.85 9.19 10.06
CA ASP A 45 23.09 10.64 9.93
C ASP A 45 23.09 11.15 8.47
N ALA A 46 22.75 10.31 7.51
CA ALA A 46 22.64 10.79 6.13
C ALA A 46 21.33 11.59 5.97
N THR A 47 21.47 12.89 5.76
CA THR A 47 20.35 13.80 5.45
C THR A 47 19.64 13.37 4.17
N VAL A 48 18.30 13.52 4.14
CA VAL A 48 17.53 13.35 2.90
C VAL A 48 18.03 14.39 1.90
N PRO A 49 18.37 14.00 0.65
CA PRO A 49 18.78 14.97 -0.35
C PRO A 49 17.64 15.96 -0.62
N ALA A 50 17.97 17.21 -0.84
CA ALA A 50 17.00 18.19 -1.29
C ALA A 50 16.35 17.71 -2.60
N PRO A 51 15.08 18.01 -2.85
CA PRO A 51 14.46 17.67 -4.12
C PRO A 51 15.18 18.38 -5.27
N THR A 52 15.37 17.67 -6.38
CA THR A 52 15.92 18.26 -7.61
C THR A 52 14.90 19.19 -8.27
N ARG A 53 13.61 18.94 -8.04
CA ARG A 53 12.50 19.74 -8.50
C ARG A 53 11.31 19.63 -7.55
N GLU A 54 10.66 20.76 -7.29
CA GLU A 54 9.33 20.81 -6.67
C GLU A 54 8.31 21.31 -7.68
N LEU A 55 7.12 20.75 -7.66
CA LEU A 55 6.02 21.17 -8.55
C LEU A 55 4.67 21.04 -7.86
N ILE A 56 3.66 21.56 -8.53
CA ILE A 56 2.26 21.40 -8.13
C ILE A 56 1.54 20.58 -9.18
N ALA A 57 1.05 19.39 -8.82
CA ALA A 57 0.06 18.67 -9.60
C ALA A 57 -1.34 19.19 -9.26
N VAL A 58 -2.21 19.30 -10.26
CA VAL A 58 -3.58 19.82 -10.09
C VAL A 58 -4.57 18.70 -10.32
N SER A 59 -5.25 18.29 -9.26
CA SER A 59 -6.27 17.24 -9.30
C SER A 59 -7.52 17.69 -10.06
N ALA A 60 -8.38 16.76 -10.44
CA ALA A 60 -9.59 16.99 -11.22
C ALA A 60 -10.55 18.03 -10.58
N ASP A 61 -10.58 18.11 -9.25
CA ASP A 61 -11.37 19.10 -8.50
C ASP A 61 -10.65 20.44 -8.27
N GLY A 62 -9.47 20.64 -8.89
CA GLY A 62 -8.63 21.83 -8.70
C GLY A 62 -7.75 21.81 -7.44
N THR A 63 -7.74 20.74 -6.66
CA THR A 63 -6.84 20.60 -5.51
C THR A 63 -5.38 20.60 -5.98
N ARG A 64 -4.56 21.48 -5.38
CA ARG A 64 -3.15 21.67 -5.71
C ARG A 64 -2.29 20.82 -4.80
N LEU A 65 -1.66 19.80 -5.36
CA LEU A 65 -0.85 18.81 -4.64
C LEU A 65 0.62 19.21 -4.71
N HIS A 66 1.28 19.26 -3.55
CA HIS A 66 2.72 19.45 -3.47
C HIS A 66 3.43 18.13 -3.85
N VAL A 67 4.37 18.23 -4.80
CA VAL A 67 5.15 17.10 -5.31
C VAL A 67 6.63 17.43 -5.25
N GLU A 68 7.43 16.50 -4.77
CA GLU A 68 8.89 16.53 -4.71
C GLU A 68 9.45 15.45 -5.65
N VAL A 69 10.41 15.82 -6.50
CA VAL A 69 11.16 14.91 -7.35
C VAL A 69 12.60 14.89 -6.88
N HIS A 70 13.17 13.72 -6.68
CA HIS A 70 14.54 13.51 -6.21
C HIS A 70 15.29 12.59 -7.16
N GLY A 71 16.60 12.73 -7.22
CA GLY A 71 17.49 11.89 -8.01
C GLY A 71 17.56 12.26 -9.50
N PRO A 72 18.19 11.41 -10.33
CA PRO A 72 18.42 11.72 -11.74
C PRO A 72 17.11 11.71 -12.54
N GLU A 73 16.91 12.72 -13.40
CA GLU A 73 15.64 12.89 -14.17
C GLU A 73 15.38 11.74 -15.15
N THR A 74 16.41 11.14 -15.71
CA THR A 74 16.30 10.05 -16.71
C THR A 74 16.33 8.65 -16.10
N ALA A 75 16.48 8.55 -14.77
CA ALA A 75 16.49 7.26 -14.09
C ALA A 75 15.09 6.65 -13.99
N PRO A 76 14.97 5.31 -13.80
CA PRO A 76 13.69 4.65 -13.61
C PRO A 76 12.86 5.30 -12.52
N ALA A 77 11.56 5.51 -12.77
CA ALA A 77 10.68 6.26 -11.90
C ALA A 77 10.09 5.38 -10.78
N VAL A 78 10.04 5.96 -9.57
CA VAL A 78 9.37 5.41 -8.39
C VAL A 78 8.45 6.47 -7.81
N VAL A 79 7.16 6.15 -7.63
CA VAL A 79 6.16 7.05 -7.03
C VAL A 79 5.81 6.57 -5.63
N LEU A 80 5.84 7.48 -4.65
CA LEU A 80 5.66 7.19 -3.23
C LEU A 80 4.43 7.91 -2.66
N ALA A 81 3.41 7.14 -2.26
CA ALA A 81 2.19 7.64 -1.61
C ALA A 81 2.21 7.32 -0.11
N HIS A 82 2.22 8.35 0.74
CA HIS A 82 2.29 8.20 2.19
C HIS A 82 0.94 7.86 2.84
N GLY A 83 0.95 7.50 4.14
CA GLY A 83 -0.22 7.15 4.93
C GLY A 83 -0.98 8.36 5.51
N TRP A 84 -2.13 8.08 6.12
CA TRP A 84 -2.89 9.03 6.91
C TRP A 84 -2.03 9.66 8.02
N THR A 85 -2.17 10.94 8.23
CA THR A 85 -1.37 11.77 9.16
C THR A 85 0.11 11.93 8.81
N CYS A 86 0.55 11.41 7.66
CA CYS A 86 1.93 11.50 7.21
C CYS A 86 2.14 12.67 6.20
N SER A 87 3.33 12.72 5.61
CA SER A 87 3.75 13.63 4.56
C SER A 87 4.87 12.99 3.75
N THR A 88 5.43 13.67 2.75
CA THR A 88 6.61 13.21 1.99
C THR A 88 7.77 12.81 2.91
N ALA A 89 7.94 13.50 4.05
CA ALA A 89 8.96 13.19 5.05
C ALA A 89 8.88 11.76 5.62
N PHE A 90 7.74 11.09 5.51
CA PHE A 90 7.60 9.69 5.91
C PHE A 90 8.50 8.74 5.11
N TRP A 91 8.74 9.07 3.85
CA TRP A 91 9.55 8.31 2.92
C TRP A 91 11.05 8.67 2.94
N ALA A 92 11.50 9.41 3.95
CA ALA A 92 12.88 9.92 4.05
C ALA A 92 13.96 8.86 3.83
N GLY A 93 13.78 7.65 4.39
CA GLY A 93 14.69 6.52 4.19
C GLY A 93 14.73 6.04 2.74
N GLN A 94 13.56 5.88 2.12
CA GLN A 94 13.44 5.44 0.73
C GLN A 94 13.96 6.49 -0.24
N ILE A 95 13.62 7.77 -0.03
CA ILE A 95 14.11 8.87 -0.86
C ILE A 95 15.63 8.92 -0.82
N ARG A 96 16.25 8.91 0.38
CA ARG A 96 17.71 8.92 0.53
C ARG A 96 18.37 7.76 -0.24
N ASP A 97 17.83 6.56 -0.10
CA ASP A 97 18.47 5.36 -0.64
C ASP A 97 18.19 5.18 -2.14
N LEU A 98 17.01 5.59 -2.64
CA LEU A 98 16.63 5.43 -4.04
C LEU A 98 17.09 6.59 -4.93
N ALA A 99 17.16 7.83 -4.43
CA ALA A 99 17.50 9.00 -5.23
C ALA A 99 18.94 8.98 -5.79
N VAL A 100 19.75 8.01 -5.41
CA VAL A 100 21.09 7.80 -5.97
C VAL A 100 21.02 7.36 -7.43
N ASP A 101 20.05 6.51 -7.76
CA ASP A 101 19.95 5.80 -9.04
C ASP A 101 18.52 5.67 -9.58
N HIS A 102 17.52 6.28 -8.90
CA HIS A 102 16.12 6.31 -9.33
C HIS A 102 15.59 7.74 -9.28
N ARG A 103 14.64 8.04 -10.15
CA ARG A 103 13.82 9.24 -10.06
C ARG A 103 12.67 8.99 -9.09
N VAL A 104 12.78 9.53 -7.89
CA VAL A 104 11.81 9.34 -6.80
C VAL A 104 10.84 10.50 -6.77
N ILE A 105 9.56 10.20 -6.96
CA ILE A 105 8.45 11.15 -6.95
C ILE A 105 7.65 10.91 -5.68
N ALA A 106 7.71 11.85 -4.73
CA ALA A 106 6.92 11.81 -3.51
C ALA A 106 5.96 13.01 -3.49
N TYR A 107 4.75 12.82 -2.99
CA TYR A 107 3.77 13.89 -2.93
C TYR A 107 3.02 13.88 -1.61
N ASP A 108 2.60 15.07 -1.18
CA ASP A 108 1.72 15.23 -0.03
C ASP A 108 0.27 15.05 -0.46
N GLN A 109 -0.38 14.02 0.03
CA GLN A 109 -1.80 13.76 -0.23
C GLN A 109 -2.66 14.93 0.28
N ARG A 110 -3.85 15.12 -0.29
CA ARG A 110 -4.75 16.24 0.03
C ARG A 110 -4.93 16.45 1.53
N GLY A 111 -4.65 17.67 1.98
CA GLY A 111 -4.72 18.10 3.37
C GLY A 111 -3.50 17.75 4.23
N HIS A 112 -2.53 17.02 3.71
CA HIS A 112 -1.34 16.62 4.45
C HIS A 112 -0.11 17.42 4.01
N GLY A 113 0.89 17.48 4.89
CA GLY A 113 2.17 18.15 4.61
C GLY A 113 1.98 19.58 4.10
N ARG A 114 2.49 19.86 2.91
CA ARG A 114 2.43 21.15 2.22
C ARG A 114 1.18 21.29 1.31
N THR A 115 0.43 20.20 1.09
CA THR A 115 -0.83 20.24 0.36
C THR A 115 -1.96 20.77 1.25
N ARG A 116 -2.63 21.83 0.79
CA ARG A 116 -3.70 22.46 1.58
C ARG A 116 -4.91 21.53 1.76
N PRO A 117 -5.67 21.69 2.86
CA PRO A 117 -6.93 21.00 3.02
C PRO A 117 -7.92 21.28 1.88
N SER A 118 -8.54 20.23 1.36
CA SER A 118 -9.65 20.31 0.40
C SER A 118 -10.98 20.05 1.11
N PRO A 119 -12.10 20.66 0.66
CA PRO A 119 -13.43 20.33 1.13
C PRO A 119 -13.86 18.93 0.73
N VAL A 120 -13.29 18.39 -0.37
CA VAL A 120 -13.59 17.06 -0.89
C VAL A 120 -12.56 16.06 -0.36
N CYS A 121 -13.04 15.09 0.43
CA CYS A 121 -12.24 13.97 0.93
C CYS A 121 -13.01 12.68 0.66
N SER A 122 -12.54 11.90 -0.31
CA SER A 122 -13.11 10.60 -0.69
C SER A 122 -12.03 9.71 -1.30
N THR A 123 -12.32 8.44 -1.48
CA THR A 123 -11.45 7.49 -2.18
C THR A 123 -11.25 7.87 -3.65
N ASP A 124 -12.32 8.31 -4.34
CA ASP A 124 -12.24 8.80 -5.71
C ASP A 124 -11.32 10.01 -5.83
N ALA A 125 -11.43 10.96 -4.88
CA ALA A 125 -10.56 12.12 -4.86
C ALA A 125 -9.07 11.75 -4.63
N LEU A 126 -8.77 10.68 -3.86
CA LEU A 126 -7.40 10.15 -3.75
C LEU A 126 -6.93 9.53 -5.07
N ALA A 127 -7.82 8.83 -5.78
CA ALA A 127 -7.51 8.28 -7.09
C ALA A 127 -7.18 9.37 -8.10
N ASP A 128 -8.01 10.42 -8.15
CA ASP A 128 -7.80 11.57 -9.04
C ASP A 128 -6.52 12.34 -8.72
N ASP A 129 -6.15 12.42 -7.41
CA ASP A 129 -4.89 12.99 -6.97
C ASP A 129 -3.68 12.21 -7.48
N LEU A 130 -3.71 10.88 -7.32
CA LEU A 130 -2.62 10.04 -7.80
C LEU A 130 -2.48 10.14 -9.33
N VAL A 131 -3.59 10.10 -10.08
CA VAL A 131 -3.60 10.31 -11.54
C VAL A 131 -2.94 11.65 -11.88
N ALA A 132 -3.35 12.74 -11.24
CA ALA A 132 -2.78 14.06 -11.49
C ALA A 132 -1.27 14.12 -11.21
N VAL A 133 -0.78 13.38 -10.21
CA VAL A 133 0.66 13.28 -9.92
C VAL A 133 1.38 12.50 -11.02
N LEU A 134 0.81 11.36 -11.47
CA LEU A 134 1.38 10.56 -12.55
C LEU A 134 1.48 11.38 -13.84
N ASP A 135 0.40 12.02 -14.26
CA ASP A 135 0.33 12.84 -15.49
C ASP A 135 1.28 14.06 -15.43
N ALA A 136 1.50 14.65 -14.24
CA ALA A 136 2.38 15.80 -14.06
C ALA A 136 3.88 15.44 -14.02
N THR A 137 4.23 14.17 -13.78
CA THR A 137 5.61 13.76 -13.50
C THR A 137 6.16 12.69 -14.42
N LEU A 138 5.31 11.97 -15.13
CA LEU A 138 5.70 10.92 -16.08
C LEU A 138 5.36 11.33 -17.50
N ALA A 139 6.21 10.95 -18.45
CA ALA A 139 5.93 11.13 -19.87
C ALA A 139 4.85 10.13 -20.33
N PRO A 140 4.10 10.42 -21.42
CA PRO A 140 3.17 9.46 -21.98
C PRO A 140 3.81 8.10 -22.25
N GLY A 141 3.20 7.02 -21.72
CA GLY A 141 3.70 5.65 -21.81
C GLY A 141 4.89 5.31 -20.90
N GLU A 142 5.41 6.27 -20.16
CA GLU A 142 6.46 6.00 -19.18
C GLU A 142 5.90 5.19 -18.00
N LYS A 143 6.65 4.17 -17.59
CA LYS A 143 6.27 3.25 -16.51
C LYS A 143 7.02 3.56 -15.21
N ALA A 144 6.32 3.45 -14.08
CA ALA A 144 6.88 3.62 -12.75
C ALA A 144 6.49 2.46 -11.81
N VAL A 145 7.31 2.20 -10.82
CA VAL A 145 6.89 1.42 -9.65
C VAL A 145 6.20 2.36 -8.67
N ILE A 146 4.98 2.00 -8.23
CA ILE A 146 4.18 2.82 -7.32
C ILE A 146 4.13 2.14 -5.96
N ALA A 147 4.67 2.79 -4.93
CA ALA A 147 4.64 2.28 -3.56
C ALA A 147 3.68 3.10 -2.70
N GLY A 148 2.74 2.42 -2.05
CA GLY A 148 1.76 3.04 -1.16
C GLY A 148 1.82 2.46 0.25
N HIS A 149 1.90 3.35 1.26
CA HIS A 149 1.81 2.97 2.66
C HIS A 149 0.46 3.34 3.24
N SER A 150 -0.22 2.39 3.92
CA SER A 150 -1.49 2.63 4.63
C SER A 150 -2.52 3.32 3.72
N MET A 151 -2.98 4.54 4.01
CA MET A 151 -3.86 5.33 3.13
C MET A 151 -3.28 5.51 1.72
N GLY A 152 -1.94 5.61 1.56
CA GLY A 152 -1.30 5.61 0.24
C GLY A 152 -1.50 4.32 -0.54
N GLY A 153 -1.51 3.16 0.14
CA GLY A 153 -1.91 1.89 -0.46
C GLY A 153 -3.39 1.88 -0.86
N MET A 154 -4.26 2.48 -0.04
CA MET A 154 -5.68 2.66 -0.37
C MET A 154 -5.88 3.59 -1.57
N THR A 155 -5.05 4.63 -1.68
CA THR A 155 -5.00 5.52 -2.87
C THR A 155 -4.68 4.73 -4.14
N VAL A 156 -3.68 3.84 -4.08
CA VAL A 156 -3.33 2.95 -5.21
C VAL A 156 -4.50 2.04 -5.57
N LEU A 157 -5.15 1.42 -4.58
CA LEU A 157 -6.31 0.57 -4.82
C LEU A 157 -7.48 1.35 -5.42
N ALA A 158 -7.73 2.57 -4.96
CA ALA A 158 -8.77 3.44 -5.52
C ALA A 158 -8.49 3.84 -6.98
N ALA A 159 -7.23 4.05 -7.33
CA ALA A 159 -6.79 4.42 -8.67
C ALA A 159 -6.66 3.23 -9.64
N ALA A 160 -6.66 1.98 -9.15
CA ALA A 160 -6.33 0.79 -9.92
C ALA A 160 -7.14 0.61 -11.21
N GLY A 161 -8.39 1.08 -11.25
CA GLY A 161 -9.26 1.04 -12.44
C GLY A 161 -9.15 2.25 -13.37
N ARG A 162 -8.33 3.26 -13.05
CA ARG A 162 -8.15 4.46 -13.88
C ARG A 162 -7.19 4.18 -15.04
N ASP A 163 -7.54 4.65 -16.25
CA ASP A 163 -6.72 4.42 -17.46
C ASP A 163 -5.30 4.96 -17.31
N ALA A 164 -5.13 6.19 -16.80
CA ALA A 164 -3.83 6.77 -16.55
C ALA A 164 -2.99 5.96 -15.52
N PHE A 165 -3.61 5.39 -14.49
CA PHE A 165 -2.91 4.50 -13.59
C PHE A 165 -2.43 3.24 -14.31
N GLN A 166 -3.25 2.62 -15.13
CA GLN A 166 -2.90 1.44 -15.93
C GLN A 166 -1.79 1.76 -16.95
N GLU A 167 -1.83 2.96 -17.53
CA GLU A 167 -0.80 3.45 -18.45
C GLU A 167 0.57 3.53 -17.75
N HIS A 168 0.63 4.09 -16.54
CA HIS A 168 1.89 4.42 -15.88
C HIS A 168 2.39 3.35 -14.89
N ALA A 169 1.55 2.47 -14.38
CA ALA A 169 1.99 1.46 -13.43
C ALA A 169 2.76 0.32 -14.12
N ALA A 170 4.03 0.10 -13.72
CA ALA A 170 4.80 -1.10 -14.05
C ALA A 170 4.57 -2.21 -13.04
N ALA A 171 4.65 -1.87 -11.77
CA ALA A 171 4.41 -2.74 -10.63
C ALA A 171 4.02 -1.91 -9.39
N VAL A 172 3.47 -2.56 -8.39
CA VAL A 172 3.01 -1.92 -7.15
C VAL A 172 3.62 -2.57 -5.92
N LEU A 173 3.95 -1.75 -4.91
CA LEU A 173 4.25 -2.19 -3.56
C LEU A 173 3.21 -1.64 -2.59
N LEU A 174 2.47 -2.51 -1.93
CA LEU A 174 1.53 -2.16 -0.87
C LEU A 174 2.15 -2.43 0.51
N CYS A 175 2.34 -1.40 1.31
CA CYS A 175 2.92 -1.48 2.64
C CYS A 175 1.87 -1.21 3.72
N SER A 176 1.63 -2.17 4.63
CA SER A 176 0.78 -1.99 5.82
C SER A 176 -0.56 -1.31 5.50
N THR A 177 -1.31 -1.85 4.55
CA THR A 177 -2.58 -1.28 4.08
C THR A 177 -3.75 -2.25 4.23
N GLY A 178 -4.96 -1.80 3.94
CA GLY A 178 -6.18 -2.60 3.93
C GLY A 178 -7.16 -2.10 2.89
N ALA A 179 -8.08 -2.95 2.43
CA ALA A 179 -9.08 -2.63 1.43
C ALA A 179 -10.47 -2.38 2.01
N SER A 180 -10.79 -2.97 3.17
CA SER A 180 -12.10 -2.85 3.84
C SER A 180 -12.00 -3.15 5.32
N GLN A 181 -13.05 -2.88 6.10
CA GLN A 181 -13.21 -3.26 7.51
C GLN A 181 -12.10 -2.75 8.46
N LEU A 182 -11.43 -1.65 8.15
CA LEU A 182 -10.24 -1.17 8.85
C LEU A 182 -10.43 -1.04 10.36
N VAL A 183 -11.54 -0.41 10.79
CA VAL A 183 -11.82 -0.16 12.21
C VAL A 183 -12.25 -1.43 12.94
N ALA A 184 -12.97 -2.32 12.28
CA ALA A 184 -13.46 -3.57 12.88
C ALA A 184 -12.32 -4.55 13.18
N GLU A 185 -11.32 -4.61 12.29
CA GLU A 185 -10.17 -5.50 12.43
C GLU A 185 -9.03 -4.86 13.26
N SER A 186 -8.99 -3.53 13.40
CA SER A 186 -7.95 -2.83 14.18
C SER A 186 -7.83 -3.37 15.61
N THR A 187 -6.60 -3.57 16.06
CA THR A 187 -6.26 -4.05 17.40
C THR A 187 -5.56 -2.99 18.25
N VAL A 188 -5.70 -1.71 17.90
CA VAL A 188 -5.15 -0.57 18.66
C VAL A 188 -5.69 -0.56 20.09
N LEU A 189 -6.98 -0.88 20.27
CA LEU A 189 -7.55 -1.09 21.60
C LEU A 189 -7.45 -2.58 21.97
N PRO A 190 -6.85 -2.91 23.12
CA PRO A 190 -6.67 -4.29 23.58
C PRO A 190 -7.97 -4.86 24.17
N LEU A 191 -9.03 -4.87 23.39
CA LEU A 191 -10.36 -5.39 23.74
C LEU A 191 -10.69 -6.58 22.84
N PRO A 192 -11.52 -7.52 23.31
CA PRO A 192 -12.03 -8.61 22.48
C PRO A 192 -12.72 -8.07 21.21
N PRO A 193 -12.67 -8.83 20.10
CA PRO A 193 -13.41 -8.48 18.89
C PRO A 193 -14.89 -8.29 19.17
N GLY A 194 -15.52 -7.26 18.56
CA GLY A 194 -16.94 -7.02 18.73
C GLY A 194 -17.34 -5.55 18.59
N ARG A 195 -18.65 -5.31 18.68
CA ARG A 195 -19.26 -3.98 18.45
C ARG A 195 -18.69 -2.89 19.37
N LEU A 196 -18.40 -3.22 20.64
CA LEU A 196 -17.85 -2.27 21.60
C LEU A 196 -16.44 -1.81 21.20
N ARG A 197 -15.54 -2.77 20.87
CA ARG A 197 -14.18 -2.43 20.39
C ARG A 197 -14.25 -1.55 19.15
N THR A 198 -15.04 -1.94 18.15
CA THR A 198 -15.23 -1.17 16.91
C THR A 198 -15.74 0.23 17.19
N TRP A 199 -16.74 0.38 18.06
CA TRP A 199 -17.29 1.69 18.45
C TRP A 199 -16.24 2.57 19.13
N LEU A 200 -15.52 2.03 20.12
CA LEU A 200 -14.45 2.75 20.82
C LEU A 200 -13.30 3.13 19.87
N THR A 201 -12.84 2.19 19.03
CA THR A 201 -11.75 2.43 18.06
C THR A 201 -12.15 3.56 17.11
N ARG A 202 -13.37 3.56 16.60
CA ARG A 202 -13.90 4.65 15.76
C ARG A 202 -13.82 6.00 16.47
N HIS A 203 -14.23 6.08 17.74
CA HIS A 203 -14.22 7.32 18.50
C HIS A 203 -12.80 7.80 18.83
N VAL A 204 -11.89 6.89 19.16
CA VAL A 204 -10.48 7.21 19.44
C VAL A 204 -9.78 7.70 18.18
N LEU A 205 -9.85 6.96 17.07
CA LEU A 205 -9.20 7.33 15.81
C LEU A 205 -9.86 8.57 15.18
N GLY A 206 -11.18 8.72 15.33
CA GLY A 206 -11.95 9.87 14.83
C GLY A 206 -11.92 11.09 15.72
N SER A 207 -11.20 11.08 16.84
CA SER A 207 -11.18 12.18 17.79
C SER A 207 -10.67 13.50 17.19
N ARG A 208 -11.38 14.60 17.47
CA ARG A 208 -10.95 15.98 17.18
C ARG A 208 -10.02 16.56 18.24
N ALA A 209 -9.74 15.81 19.31
CA ALA A 209 -8.84 16.29 20.35
C ALA A 209 -7.46 16.58 19.76
N PRO A 210 -6.82 17.69 20.19
CA PRO A 210 -5.44 17.94 19.82
C PRO A 210 -4.55 16.82 20.38
N LEU A 211 -3.55 16.38 19.61
CA LEU A 211 -2.57 15.39 20.10
C LEU A 211 -1.66 15.97 21.18
N GLY A 212 -1.71 17.31 21.35
CA GLY A 212 -0.82 18.02 22.27
C GLY A 212 0.64 18.05 21.82
N PRO A 213 1.55 18.44 22.68
CA PRO A 213 3.00 18.43 22.39
C PRO A 213 3.52 16.98 22.31
N VAL A 214 4.64 16.80 21.64
CA VAL A 214 5.33 15.50 21.55
C VAL A 214 6.02 15.20 22.88
N THR A 215 5.28 14.67 23.83
CA THR A 215 5.78 14.27 25.15
C THR A 215 6.30 12.83 25.14
N PRO A 216 7.06 12.38 26.15
CA PRO A 216 7.44 10.97 26.29
C PRO A 216 6.22 10.03 26.34
N ILE A 217 5.11 10.46 26.96
CA ILE A 217 3.87 9.69 27.01
C ILE A 217 3.23 9.60 25.62
N ALA A 218 3.15 10.71 24.88
CA ALA A 218 2.63 10.73 23.52
C ALA A 218 3.44 9.81 22.59
N ARG A 219 4.78 9.82 22.68
CA ARG A 219 5.66 8.90 21.96
C ARG A 219 5.38 7.43 22.31
N ARG A 220 5.20 7.12 23.59
CA ARG A 220 4.89 5.76 24.03
C ARG A 220 3.54 5.26 23.51
N ILE A 221 2.52 6.11 23.53
CA ILE A 221 1.19 5.82 22.97
C ILE A 221 1.30 5.60 21.45
N LEU A 222 1.99 6.51 20.75
CA LEU A 222 2.19 6.38 19.30
C LEU A 222 2.93 5.10 18.96
N LYS A 223 4.06 4.82 19.63
CA LYS A 223 4.83 3.59 19.44
C LYS A 223 3.95 2.36 19.63
N TYR A 224 3.16 2.32 20.71
CA TYR A 224 2.24 1.22 20.97
C TYR A 224 1.23 1.04 19.83
N ALA A 225 0.62 2.14 19.36
CA ALA A 225 -0.44 2.08 18.37
C ALA A 225 0.06 1.75 16.95
N THR A 226 1.28 2.19 16.59
CA THR A 226 1.72 2.20 15.20
C THR A 226 3.04 1.48 14.93
N MET A 227 3.82 1.13 15.95
CA MET A 227 5.17 0.58 15.73
C MET A 227 5.39 -0.71 16.52
N GLY A 228 6.39 -1.49 16.11
CA GLY A 228 6.85 -2.66 16.84
C GLY A 228 7.54 -2.29 18.17
N ALA A 229 7.56 -3.22 19.11
CA ALA A 229 8.21 -3.01 20.42
C ALA A 229 9.71 -2.70 20.30
N GLY A 230 10.38 -3.28 19.29
CA GLY A 230 11.81 -3.12 19.02
C GLY A 230 12.19 -1.82 18.29
N SER A 231 11.23 -0.99 17.86
CA SER A 231 11.54 0.24 17.11
C SER A 231 12.39 1.21 17.91
N ALA A 232 13.48 1.69 17.28
CA ALA A 232 14.45 2.56 17.92
C ALA A 232 13.87 3.94 18.27
N PRO A 233 14.36 4.62 19.32
CA PRO A 233 13.83 5.92 19.74
C PRO A 233 13.80 6.99 18.64
N HIS A 234 14.81 7.07 17.79
CA HIS A 234 14.86 8.04 16.68
C HIS A 234 13.75 7.81 15.63
N MET A 235 13.37 6.54 15.37
CA MET A 235 12.25 6.20 14.47
C MET A 235 10.92 6.65 15.08
N VAL A 236 10.74 6.43 16.38
CA VAL A 236 9.55 6.89 17.11
C VAL A 236 9.45 8.41 17.10
N ASP A 237 10.57 9.11 17.29
CA ASP A 237 10.64 10.57 17.27
C ASP A 237 10.32 11.14 15.88
N ALA A 238 10.83 10.50 14.81
CA ALA A 238 10.51 10.88 13.45
C ALA A 238 9.01 10.75 13.16
N CYS A 239 8.44 9.57 13.44
CA CYS A 239 7.00 9.33 13.28
C CYS A 239 6.15 10.29 14.14
N ALA A 240 6.56 10.54 15.39
CA ALA A 240 5.81 11.45 16.27
C ALA A 240 5.77 12.87 15.72
N ARG A 241 6.89 13.40 15.22
CA ARG A 241 6.93 14.73 14.59
C ARG A 241 6.00 14.82 13.38
N ILE A 242 6.03 13.79 12.50
CA ILE A 242 5.19 13.74 11.30
C ILE A 242 3.70 13.70 11.67
N VAL A 243 3.30 12.78 12.54
CA VAL A 243 1.90 12.58 12.94
C VAL A 243 1.34 13.82 13.68
N HIS A 244 2.14 14.44 14.55
CA HIS A 244 1.71 15.62 15.29
C HIS A 244 1.63 16.89 14.41
N ALA A 245 2.36 16.93 13.29
CA ALA A 245 2.27 18.04 12.33
C ALA A 245 0.95 18.01 11.52
N CYS A 246 0.27 16.86 11.45
CA CYS A 246 -0.99 16.75 10.70
C CYS A 246 -2.11 17.58 11.37
N PRO A 247 -2.78 18.49 10.63
CA PRO A 247 -3.85 19.30 11.19
C PRO A 247 -5.01 18.45 11.73
N ARG A 248 -5.48 18.77 12.93
CA ARG A 248 -6.57 18.00 13.61
C ARG A 248 -7.84 17.85 12.75
N LYS A 249 -8.18 18.89 11.96
CA LYS A 249 -9.35 18.86 11.08
C LYS A 249 -9.16 17.82 9.96
N VAL A 250 -7.99 17.79 9.35
CA VAL A 250 -7.62 16.82 8.31
C VAL A 250 -7.65 15.39 8.88
N ARG A 251 -6.99 15.19 10.03
CA ARG A 251 -7.00 13.89 10.72
C ARG A 251 -8.44 13.40 10.98
N HIS A 252 -9.31 14.26 11.50
CA HIS A 252 -10.71 13.92 11.77
C HIS A 252 -11.47 13.60 10.48
N THR A 253 -11.39 14.46 9.46
CA THR A 253 -12.13 14.25 8.21
C THR A 253 -11.74 12.92 7.55
N TRP A 254 -10.45 12.63 7.43
CA TRP A 254 -9.99 11.38 6.85
C TRP A 254 -10.34 10.15 7.68
N SER A 255 -10.39 10.25 9.00
CA SER A 255 -10.83 9.13 9.84
C SER A 255 -12.24 8.65 9.50
N HIS A 256 -13.14 9.56 9.10
CA HIS A 256 -14.49 9.20 8.65
C HIS A 256 -14.49 8.48 7.31
N VAL A 257 -13.70 8.95 6.34
CA VAL A 257 -13.55 8.28 5.04
C VAL A 257 -12.99 6.87 5.22
N LEU A 258 -11.90 6.75 6.00
CA LEU A 258 -11.25 5.46 6.27
C LEU A 258 -12.15 4.48 7.03
N ASN A 259 -13.04 4.98 7.90
CA ASN A 259 -13.99 4.13 8.63
C ASN A 259 -15.04 3.47 7.72
N LEU A 260 -15.37 4.10 6.60
CA LEU A 260 -16.39 3.63 5.65
C LEU A 260 -15.76 3.03 4.39
N LEU A 261 -14.43 2.91 4.35
CA LEU A 261 -13.69 2.50 3.19
C LEU A 261 -14.03 1.05 2.77
N ASP A 262 -14.34 0.91 1.49
CA ASP A 262 -14.45 -0.37 0.78
C ASP A 262 -13.81 -0.23 -0.61
N LEU A 263 -12.67 -0.90 -0.80
CA LEU A 263 -11.86 -0.91 -2.00
C LEU A 263 -11.58 -2.36 -2.49
N GLU A 264 -12.41 -3.32 -2.12
CA GLU A 264 -12.24 -4.71 -2.55
C GLU A 264 -12.29 -4.82 -4.08
N HIS A 265 -13.14 -4.03 -4.73
CA HIS A 265 -13.15 -3.91 -6.19
C HIS A 265 -11.81 -3.40 -6.74
N GLY A 266 -11.19 -2.43 -6.08
CA GLY A 266 -9.87 -1.90 -6.46
C GLY A 266 -8.75 -2.94 -6.38
N VAL A 267 -8.82 -3.86 -5.40
CA VAL A 267 -7.88 -5.00 -5.34
C VAL A 267 -7.99 -5.87 -6.59
N GLN A 268 -9.20 -6.16 -7.04
CA GLN A 268 -9.45 -6.98 -8.24
C GLN A 268 -9.08 -6.24 -9.54
N ALA A 269 -9.21 -4.90 -9.55
CA ALA A 269 -8.83 -4.06 -10.69
C ALA A 269 -7.32 -3.88 -10.82
N LEU A 270 -6.54 -4.14 -9.78
CA LEU A 270 -5.09 -3.97 -9.75
C LEU A 270 -4.39 -5.15 -10.46
N ARG A 271 -4.25 -5.03 -11.77
CA ARG A 271 -3.76 -6.12 -12.66
C ARG A 271 -2.25 -6.18 -12.82
N VAL A 272 -1.52 -5.15 -12.39
CA VAL A 272 -0.06 -5.12 -12.48
C VAL A 272 0.57 -5.99 -11.40
N PRO A 273 1.83 -6.48 -11.59
CA PRO A 273 2.55 -7.21 -10.57
C PRO A 273 2.57 -6.44 -9.25
N THR A 274 2.02 -7.05 -8.20
CA THR A 274 1.86 -6.37 -6.91
C THR A 274 2.46 -7.17 -5.77
N ALA A 275 3.38 -6.56 -5.04
CA ALA A 275 3.93 -7.08 -3.80
C ALA A 275 3.24 -6.46 -2.59
N VAL A 276 3.13 -7.22 -1.51
CA VAL A 276 2.51 -6.79 -0.25
C VAL A 276 3.49 -6.98 0.90
N ILE A 277 3.66 -5.95 1.74
CA ILE A 277 4.47 -6.00 2.97
C ILE A 277 3.60 -5.59 4.15
N VAL A 278 3.74 -6.29 5.29
CA VAL A 278 3.06 -5.94 6.54
C VAL A 278 3.92 -6.31 7.75
N GLY A 279 3.85 -5.51 8.81
CA GLY A 279 4.44 -5.87 10.10
C GLY A 279 3.52 -6.84 10.87
N THR A 280 4.08 -7.91 11.46
CA THR A 280 3.27 -8.90 12.22
C THR A 280 2.64 -8.32 13.49
N ARG A 281 3.07 -7.13 13.93
CA ARG A 281 2.54 -6.38 15.07
C ARG A 281 1.79 -5.12 14.66
N ASP A 282 1.42 -5.00 13.38
CA ASP A 282 0.56 -3.91 12.91
C ASP A 282 -0.81 -3.99 13.61
N ARG A 283 -1.16 -2.90 14.34
CA ARG A 283 -2.43 -2.79 15.07
C ARG A 283 -3.47 -1.96 14.35
N LEU A 284 -3.05 -1.15 13.37
CA LEU A 284 -3.97 -0.33 12.56
C LEU A 284 -4.56 -1.15 11.41
N THR A 285 -3.69 -1.78 10.62
CA THR A 285 -4.06 -2.70 9.55
C THR A 285 -3.40 -4.07 9.79
N PRO A 286 -3.91 -4.87 10.72
CA PRO A 286 -3.32 -6.16 11.09
C PRO A 286 -3.07 -7.06 9.87
N PRO A 287 -2.17 -8.06 9.96
CA PRO A 287 -1.79 -8.95 8.85
C PRO A 287 -2.94 -9.60 8.11
N VAL A 288 -4.11 -9.72 8.72
CA VAL A 288 -5.32 -10.24 8.07
C VAL A 288 -5.70 -9.44 6.81
N HIS A 289 -5.47 -8.11 6.82
CA HIS A 289 -5.71 -7.26 5.65
C HIS A 289 -4.74 -7.59 4.50
N ALA A 290 -3.45 -7.66 4.80
CA ALA A 290 -2.43 -7.99 3.81
C ALA A 290 -2.65 -9.37 3.20
N ARG A 291 -3.03 -10.36 4.01
CA ARG A 291 -3.35 -11.71 3.53
C ARG A 291 -4.59 -11.73 2.64
N ARG A 292 -5.66 -10.99 3.00
CA ARG A 292 -6.86 -10.84 2.14
C ARG A 292 -6.53 -10.17 0.82
N ILE A 293 -5.77 -9.07 0.85
CA ILE A 293 -5.32 -8.39 -0.37
C ILE A 293 -4.50 -9.34 -1.24
N ALA A 294 -3.46 -9.98 -0.68
CA ALA A 294 -2.60 -10.89 -1.43
C ALA A 294 -3.37 -12.06 -2.07
N ALA A 295 -4.37 -12.58 -1.37
CA ALA A 295 -5.22 -13.67 -1.87
C ALA A 295 -6.20 -13.22 -2.98
N ALA A 296 -6.60 -11.93 -3.00
CA ALA A 296 -7.57 -11.38 -3.95
C ALA A 296 -6.92 -10.69 -5.15
N LEU A 297 -5.61 -10.37 -5.11
CA LEU A 297 -4.87 -9.73 -6.19
C LEU A 297 -4.78 -10.65 -7.41
N PRO A 298 -5.12 -10.17 -8.63
CA PRO A 298 -4.95 -10.95 -9.87
C PRO A 298 -3.50 -11.37 -10.14
N HIS A 299 -2.54 -10.51 -9.76
CA HIS A 299 -1.12 -10.76 -9.98
C HIS A 299 -0.30 -10.42 -8.71
N CYS A 300 -0.45 -11.23 -7.67
CA CYS A 300 0.35 -11.11 -6.45
C CYS A 300 1.74 -11.73 -6.67
N VAL A 301 2.81 -10.92 -6.56
CA VAL A 301 4.20 -11.37 -6.71
C VAL A 301 4.91 -11.56 -5.36
N GLY A 302 4.16 -11.59 -4.27
CA GLY A 302 4.63 -11.97 -2.95
C GLY A 302 3.98 -11.20 -1.81
N LEU A 303 3.82 -11.90 -0.69
CA LEU A 303 3.43 -11.34 0.61
C LEU A 303 4.60 -11.53 1.57
N THR A 304 5.06 -10.43 2.16
CA THR A 304 6.14 -10.44 3.17
C THR A 304 5.58 -9.96 4.51
N GLU A 305 5.55 -10.84 5.48
CA GLU A 305 5.22 -10.51 6.87
C GLU A 305 6.50 -10.29 7.66
N LEU A 306 6.72 -9.06 8.17
CA LEU A 306 7.93 -8.65 8.88
C LEU A 306 7.79 -8.93 10.38
N PRO A 307 8.54 -9.88 10.95
CA PRO A 307 8.39 -10.27 12.35
C PRO A 307 8.66 -9.13 13.32
N GLY A 308 7.75 -8.90 14.26
CA GLY A 308 7.91 -7.93 15.35
C GLY A 308 7.70 -6.47 14.97
N LEU A 309 7.60 -6.12 13.66
CA LEU A 309 7.37 -4.76 13.20
C LEU A 309 5.89 -4.37 13.27
N GLY A 310 5.64 -3.07 13.39
CA GLY A 310 4.31 -2.49 13.45
C GLY A 310 3.79 -2.00 12.09
N HIS A 311 3.04 -0.93 12.14
CA HIS A 311 2.39 -0.30 10.98
C HIS A 311 3.35 0.53 10.11
N MET A 312 4.39 1.11 10.74
CA MET A 312 5.30 2.05 10.05
C MET A 312 6.44 1.31 9.33
N THR A 313 6.13 0.26 8.57
CA THR A 313 7.12 -0.62 7.93
C THR A 313 8.20 0.10 7.11
N PRO A 314 7.91 1.18 6.32
CA PRO A 314 8.95 1.95 5.62
C PRO A 314 9.94 2.66 6.55
N VAL A 315 9.54 2.99 7.77
CA VAL A 315 10.40 3.62 8.77
C VAL A 315 11.09 2.57 9.64
N GLU A 316 10.39 1.50 10.00
CA GLU A 316 10.91 0.44 10.89
C GLU A 316 11.91 -0.49 10.19
N ALA A 317 11.76 -0.69 8.86
CA ALA A 317 12.63 -1.54 8.05
C ALA A 317 12.94 -0.88 6.69
N PRO A 318 13.56 0.31 6.65
CA PRO A 318 13.74 1.06 5.41
C PRO A 318 14.50 0.27 4.35
N GLY A 319 15.55 -0.46 4.72
CA GLY A 319 16.33 -1.25 3.76
C GLY A 319 15.53 -2.38 3.12
N LEU A 320 14.64 -3.05 3.86
CA LEU A 320 13.79 -4.11 3.30
C LEU A 320 12.76 -3.53 2.31
N VAL A 321 12.12 -2.41 2.66
CA VAL A 321 11.16 -1.76 1.77
C VAL A 321 11.85 -1.21 0.53
N THR A 322 13.00 -0.53 0.68
CA THR A 322 13.81 -0.03 -0.44
C THR A 322 14.27 -1.18 -1.35
N GLY A 323 14.75 -2.29 -0.77
CA GLY A 323 15.16 -3.47 -1.51
C GLY A 323 14.03 -4.06 -2.34
N ARG A 324 12.81 -4.11 -1.79
CA ARG A 324 11.63 -4.60 -2.52
C ARG A 324 11.22 -3.66 -3.65
N ILE A 325 11.31 -2.34 -3.45
CA ILE A 325 11.08 -1.37 -4.53
C ILE A 325 12.09 -1.58 -5.67
N ARG A 326 13.39 -1.69 -5.36
CA ARG A 326 14.45 -1.94 -6.36
C ARG A 326 14.22 -3.22 -7.17
N GLU A 327 13.83 -4.30 -6.49
CA GLU A 327 13.49 -5.56 -7.12
C GLU A 327 12.34 -5.41 -8.12
N LEU A 328 11.28 -4.70 -7.74
CA LEU A 328 10.15 -4.43 -8.61
C LEU A 328 10.54 -3.55 -9.82
N VAL A 329 11.40 -2.54 -9.62
CA VAL A 329 11.92 -1.70 -10.72
C VAL A 329 12.73 -2.54 -11.68
N THR A 330 13.69 -3.32 -11.18
CA THR A 330 14.56 -4.15 -12.02
C THR A 330 13.76 -5.17 -12.82
N THR A 331 12.74 -5.77 -12.21
CA THR A 331 11.97 -6.84 -12.84
C THR A 331 10.92 -6.32 -13.83
N TYR A 332 10.29 -5.17 -13.54
CA TYR A 332 9.07 -4.77 -14.25
C TYR A 332 9.14 -3.40 -14.94
N ALA A 333 10.01 -2.48 -14.49
CA ALA A 333 10.10 -1.15 -15.07
C ALA A 333 11.22 -1.01 -16.10
N GLN A 334 12.26 -1.85 -16.05
CA GLN A 334 13.42 -1.80 -16.96
C GLN A 334 13.28 -2.69 -18.21
N LEU A 335 12.19 -3.44 -18.36
CA LEU A 335 12.00 -4.45 -19.42
C LEU A 335 11.73 -3.87 -20.84
N LYS A 336 11.99 -2.60 -21.15
CA LYS A 336 11.70 -2.01 -22.45
C LYS A 336 12.91 -1.51 -23.25
N GLU A 337 14.14 -1.96 -23.00
CA GLU A 337 15.28 -1.64 -23.87
C GLU A 337 15.66 -2.79 -24.84
N GLY A 338 14.80 -3.76 -25.09
CA GLY A 338 15.19 -4.93 -25.89
C GLY A 338 14.07 -5.66 -26.63
N ALA A 339 13.02 -4.98 -27.10
CA ALA A 339 12.01 -5.61 -27.95
C ALA A 339 11.82 -4.87 -29.26
#